data_476d197c9c207cfac2ea4b3162472971
#
_entry.id   476d197c9c207cfac2ea4b3162472971
#
_cell.length_a   1.000
_cell.length_b   1.000
_cell.length_c   1.000
_cell.angle_alpha   90.00
_cell.angle_beta   90.00
_cell.angle_gamma   90.00
#
_symmetry.space_group_name_H-M   'P 1'
#
loop_
_entity.id
_entity.type
_entity.pdbx_description
1 polymer ?
#
loop_
_entity_poly.entity_id
_entity_poly.type
_entity_poly.pdbx_seq_one_letter_code
_entity_poly.pdbx_strand_id
1 'polypeptide(L)'
;MMRAVVPWIGLSLLAAVAMPAAAQSIVQAADRGAIAAQVQSAWFAGDDAAFARVAASATGLATSSKAQDRYTLGFVQFRVLQRAIGAKRDKDAERAGAACVAATEAAVKADPKFVEAFALQSACHGYLANLGGLGAIRNGSRSGKAIEAALALEPGHPRVQLVEGFGLYFRPAFVGGDKGKACARFRAAAAAFDAAGSGGAGGAGGIEWGAAEAHFWVGRCAREAGDAAAAQRSFERSLAWAPGFVAARRALGR
;
A
#
# COMPACT_ATOMS: atom_id res chain seq x y z
N MET A 1 4.11 -8.12 77.68
CA MET A 1 5.01 -7.28 76.83
C MET A 1 5.10 -7.90 75.43
N MET A 2 4.23 -7.46 74.53
CA MET A 2 4.21 -7.93 73.08
C MET A 2 4.94 -6.87 72.24
N ARG A 3 6.04 -7.28 71.59
CA ARG A 3 6.74 -6.46 70.61
C ARG A 3 6.10 -6.64 69.22
N ALA A 4 5.56 -5.58 68.70
CA ALA A 4 5.07 -5.53 67.32
C ALA A 4 6.23 -5.48 66.33
N VAL A 5 6.26 -6.43 65.40
CA VAL A 5 7.19 -6.44 64.26
C VAL A 5 6.52 -5.73 63.09
N VAL A 6 7.06 -4.62 62.66
CA VAL A 6 6.61 -3.88 61.47
C VAL A 6 7.35 -4.43 60.25
N PRO A 7 6.67 -4.94 59.20
CA PRO A 7 7.37 -5.35 57.99
C PRO A 7 7.71 -4.13 57.15
N TRP A 8 8.98 -4.01 56.76
CA TRP A 8 9.47 -3.05 55.77
C TRP A 8 9.03 -3.51 54.36
N ILE A 9 8.07 -2.82 53.77
CA ILE A 9 7.72 -2.99 52.35
C ILE A 9 8.73 -2.19 51.54
N GLY A 10 9.71 -2.88 50.96
CA GLY A 10 10.66 -2.29 50.01
C GLY A 10 9.94 -1.91 48.73
N LEU A 11 9.77 -0.61 48.51
CA LEU A 11 9.27 -0.02 47.28
C LEU A 11 10.40 -0.06 46.22
N SER A 12 10.43 -1.10 45.39
CA SER A 12 11.38 -1.12 44.24
C SER A 12 10.91 -0.14 43.17
N LEU A 13 11.51 1.05 43.13
CA LEU A 13 11.38 1.97 42.00
C LEU A 13 12.06 1.33 40.78
N LEU A 14 11.29 0.79 39.87
CA LEU A 14 11.73 0.48 38.50
C LEU A 14 11.97 1.82 37.79
N ALA A 15 13.24 2.22 37.71
CA ALA A 15 13.63 3.35 36.90
C ALA A 15 13.40 3.00 35.42
N ALA A 16 12.38 3.60 34.81
CA ALA A 16 12.18 3.52 33.37
C ALA A 16 13.35 4.25 32.68
N VAL A 17 14.26 3.49 32.08
CA VAL A 17 15.35 4.01 31.28
C VAL A 17 14.73 4.58 29.98
N ALA A 18 14.65 5.91 29.87
CA ALA A 18 14.21 6.57 28.66
C ALA A 18 15.23 6.30 27.54
N MET A 19 14.80 5.63 26.47
CA MET A 19 15.66 5.43 25.29
C MET A 19 15.94 6.78 24.60
N PRO A 20 17.15 7.00 24.09
CA PRO A 20 17.47 8.23 23.33
C PRO A 20 16.57 8.33 22.07
N ALA A 21 16.21 9.56 21.70
CA ALA A 21 15.30 9.83 20.58
C ALA A 21 15.72 9.16 19.25
N ALA A 22 17.03 9.03 19.00
CA ALA A 22 17.56 8.32 17.84
C ALA A 22 17.24 6.81 17.87
N ALA A 23 17.35 6.16 19.04
CA ALA A 23 17.01 4.75 19.19
C ALA A 23 15.49 4.52 19.05
N GLN A 24 14.68 5.43 19.56
CA GLN A 24 13.21 5.39 19.38
C GLN A 24 12.82 5.55 17.90
N SER A 25 13.50 6.39 17.13
CA SER A 25 13.21 6.58 15.70
C SER A 25 13.59 5.36 14.87
N ILE A 26 14.65 4.64 15.21
CA ILE A 26 15.06 3.39 14.54
C ILE A 26 14.07 2.27 14.83
N VAL A 27 13.64 2.10 16.08
CA VAL A 27 12.64 1.10 16.48
C VAL A 27 11.33 1.35 15.76
N GLN A 28 10.84 2.60 15.73
CA GLN A 28 9.61 2.96 14.99
C GLN A 28 9.71 2.72 13.48
N ALA A 29 10.89 2.92 12.88
CA ALA A 29 11.10 2.65 11.47
C ALA A 29 11.04 1.13 11.17
N ALA A 30 11.64 0.31 12.01
CA ALA A 30 11.57 -1.15 11.90
C ALA A 30 10.13 -1.65 12.07
N ASP A 31 9.37 -1.10 13.00
CA ASP A 31 7.97 -1.46 13.23
C ASP A 31 7.08 -1.14 12.01
N ARG A 32 7.29 0.01 11.34
CA ARG A 32 6.55 0.38 10.13
C ARG A 32 6.80 -0.60 8.98
N GLY A 33 8.08 -0.91 8.73
CA GLY A 33 8.48 -1.86 7.69
C GLY A 33 7.88 -3.25 7.94
N ALA A 34 7.91 -3.71 9.18
CA ALA A 34 7.34 -4.99 9.58
C ALA A 34 5.81 -5.02 9.40
N ILE A 35 5.09 -3.97 9.81
CA ILE A 35 3.63 -3.85 9.61
C ILE A 35 3.30 -3.92 8.13
N ALA A 36 3.97 -3.14 7.30
CA ALA A 36 3.71 -3.10 5.87
C ALA A 36 4.02 -4.43 5.18
N ALA A 37 5.16 -5.07 5.49
CA ALA A 37 5.54 -6.36 4.95
C ALA A 37 4.56 -7.47 5.35
N GLN A 38 4.12 -7.50 6.60
CA GLN A 38 3.15 -8.48 7.09
C GLN A 38 1.78 -8.31 6.46
N VAL A 39 1.28 -7.06 6.32
CA VAL A 39 0.03 -6.75 5.63
C VAL A 39 0.10 -7.19 4.17
N GLN A 40 1.19 -6.89 3.49
CA GLN A 40 1.41 -7.26 2.10
C GLN A 40 1.46 -8.78 1.92
N SER A 41 2.20 -9.48 2.78
CA SER A 41 2.29 -10.94 2.77
C SER A 41 0.93 -11.60 3.00
N ALA A 42 0.20 -11.18 4.03
CA ALA A 42 -1.14 -11.69 4.34
C ALA A 42 -2.15 -11.38 3.22
N TRP A 43 -2.04 -10.21 2.58
CA TRP A 43 -2.87 -9.84 1.44
C TRP A 43 -2.59 -10.73 0.22
N PHE A 44 -1.32 -10.98 -0.11
CA PHE A 44 -0.94 -11.87 -1.21
C PHE A 44 -1.37 -13.31 -0.97
N ALA A 45 -1.21 -13.81 0.26
CA ALA A 45 -1.58 -15.18 0.64
C ALA A 45 -3.11 -15.39 0.73
N GLY A 46 -3.89 -14.31 0.78
CA GLY A 46 -5.32 -14.41 1.05
C GLY A 46 -5.64 -14.85 2.49
N ASP A 47 -4.72 -14.64 3.43
CA ASP A 47 -4.91 -14.97 4.86
C ASP A 47 -5.69 -13.86 5.57
N ASP A 48 -7.02 -14.07 5.72
CA ASP A 48 -7.93 -13.11 6.34
C ASP A 48 -7.62 -12.84 7.80
N ALA A 49 -7.24 -13.86 8.54
CA ALA A 49 -7.01 -13.74 9.98
C ALA A 49 -5.69 -13.01 10.28
N ALA A 50 -4.60 -13.38 9.60
CA ALA A 50 -3.33 -12.66 9.73
C ALA A 50 -3.47 -11.20 9.27
N PHE A 51 -4.15 -10.98 8.14
CA PHE A 51 -4.42 -9.65 7.61
C PHE A 51 -5.16 -8.75 8.62
N ALA A 52 -6.24 -9.23 9.21
CA ALA A 52 -7.03 -8.46 10.17
C ALA A 52 -6.22 -8.07 11.42
N ARG A 53 -5.42 -9.01 11.95
CA ARG A 53 -4.55 -8.75 13.11
C ARG A 53 -3.53 -7.64 12.82
N VAL A 54 -2.84 -7.74 11.69
CA VAL A 54 -1.80 -6.76 11.33
C VAL A 54 -2.42 -5.40 10.97
N ALA A 55 -3.56 -5.38 10.28
CA ALA A 55 -4.25 -4.14 9.99
C ALA A 55 -4.66 -3.39 11.27
N ALA A 56 -5.09 -4.12 12.30
CA ALA A 56 -5.41 -3.54 13.61
C ALA A 56 -4.18 -2.93 14.30
N SER A 57 -3.00 -3.52 14.18
CA SER A 57 -1.78 -2.99 14.81
C SER A 57 -1.33 -1.64 14.23
N ALA A 58 -1.73 -1.31 13.00
CA ALA A 58 -1.39 -0.04 12.35
C ALA A 58 -2.15 1.18 12.91
N THR A 59 -3.18 0.98 13.73
CA THR A 59 -4.01 2.08 14.26
C THR A 59 -3.21 3.07 15.10
N GLY A 60 -2.16 2.64 15.78
CA GLY A 60 -1.24 3.50 16.53
C GLY A 60 -0.50 4.55 15.67
N LEU A 61 -0.41 4.33 14.35
CA LEU A 61 0.19 5.29 13.42
C LEU A 61 -0.71 6.51 13.14
N ALA A 62 -1.99 6.46 13.53
CA ALA A 62 -2.97 7.49 13.23
C ALA A 62 -2.70 8.82 13.96
N THR A 63 -1.94 8.83 15.04
CA THR A 63 -1.58 10.05 15.80
C THR A 63 -0.21 10.61 15.44
N SER A 64 0.59 9.89 14.64
CA SER A 64 1.92 10.33 14.26
C SER A 64 1.88 11.57 13.35
N SER A 65 2.83 12.47 13.51
CA SER A 65 3.05 13.61 12.60
C SER A 65 4.04 13.30 11.46
N LYS A 66 4.69 12.11 11.48
CA LYS A 66 5.69 11.73 10.48
C LYS A 66 5.02 11.30 9.17
N ALA A 67 5.49 11.81 8.04
CA ALA A 67 4.96 11.47 6.72
C ALA A 67 4.98 9.96 6.44
N GLN A 68 6.06 9.27 6.80
CA GLN A 68 6.22 7.83 6.59
C GLN A 68 5.22 7.00 7.41
N ASP A 69 4.91 7.41 8.65
CA ASP A 69 3.91 6.72 9.48
C ASP A 69 2.52 6.86 8.87
N ARG A 70 2.19 8.07 8.41
CA ARG A 70 0.93 8.35 7.72
C ARG A 70 0.82 7.59 6.40
N TYR A 71 1.91 7.51 5.64
CA TYR A 71 1.96 6.72 4.42
C TYR A 71 1.76 5.23 4.69
N THR A 72 2.42 4.68 5.73
CA THR A 72 2.25 3.28 6.15
C THR A 72 0.79 3.00 6.53
N LEU A 73 0.16 3.88 7.32
CA LEU A 73 -1.26 3.75 7.64
C LEU A 73 -2.13 3.79 6.37
N GLY A 74 -1.84 4.73 5.47
CA GLY A 74 -2.51 4.82 4.17
C GLY A 74 -2.40 3.53 3.37
N PHE A 75 -1.20 2.93 3.31
CA PHE A 75 -0.98 1.67 2.64
C PHE A 75 -1.77 0.51 3.27
N VAL A 76 -1.80 0.41 4.59
CA VAL A 76 -2.61 -0.60 5.30
C VAL A 76 -4.09 -0.41 4.96
N GLN A 77 -4.62 0.82 5.02
CA GLN A 77 -6.01 1.11 4.70
C GLN A 77 -6.32 0.85 3.21
N PHE A 78 -5.36 1.08 2.32
CA PHE A 78 -5.47 0.71 0.91
C PHE A 78 -5.67 -0.80 0.72
N ARG A 79 -4.93 -1.64 1.45
CA ARG A 79 -5.11 -3.09 1.42
C ARG A 79 -6.45 -3.53 2.04
N VAL A 80 -6.90 -2.85 3.11
CA VAL A 80 -8.24 -3.07 3.69
C VAL A 80 -9.33 -2.73 2.68
N LEU A 81 -9.22 -1.59 1.99
CA LEU A 81 -10.12 -1.17 0.91
C LEU A 81 -10.22 -2.23 -0.19
N GLN A 82 -9.08 -2.66 -0.73
CA GLN A 82 -9.04 -3.68 -1.80
C GLN A 82 -9.68 -5.00 -1.36
N ARG A 83 -9.45 -5.40 -0.11
CA ARG A 83 -10.04 -6.62 0.44
C ARG A 83 -11.55 -6.51 0.63
N ALA A 84 -12.03 -5.37 1.11
CA ALA A 84 -13.45 -5.10 1.28
C ALA A 84 -14.19 -5.14 -0.08
N ILE A 85 -13.59 -4.55 -1.13
CA ILE A 85 -14.11 -4.61 -2.50
C ILE A 85 -14.16 -6.06 -3.00
N GLY A 86 -13.08 -6.81 -2.85
CA GLY A 86 -13.04 -8.22 -3.24
C GLY A 86 -14.09 -9.09 -2.55
N ALA A 87 -14.47 -8.72 -1.33
CA ALA A 87 -15.51 -9.38 -0.52
C ALA A 87 -16.91 -8.76 -0.73
N LYS A 88 -17.09 -7.80 -1.65
CA LYS A 88 -18.35 -7.08 -1.93
C LYS A 88 -18.95 -6.40 -0.69
N ARG A 89 -18.10 -5.88 0.20
CA ARG A 89 -18.50 -5.16 1.42
C ARG A 89 -18.34 -3.65 1.22
N ASP A 90 -19.24 -3.06 0.45
CA ASP A 90 -19.12 -1.69 -0.05
C ASP A 90 -18.98 -0.65 1.06
N LYS A 91 -19.76 -0.76 2.17
CA LYS A 91 -19.64 0.16 3.32
C LYS A 91 -18.28 0.07 4.01
N ASP A 92 -17.69 -1.12 4.08
CA ASP A 92 -16.34 -1.30 4.63
C ASP A 92 -15.29 -0.74 3.68
N ALA A 93 -15.50 -0.90 2.37
CA ALA A 93 -14.66 -0.32 1.34
C ALA A 93 -14.68 1.22 1.38
N GLU A 94 -15.85 1.83 1.51
CA GLU A 94 -15.97 3.28 1.67
C GLU A 94 -15.24 3.79 2.90
N ARG A 95 -15.39 3.12 4.06
CA ARG A 95 -14.69 3.51 5.31
C ARG A 95 -13.18 3.39 5.17
N ALA A 96 -12.70 2.26 4.65
CA ALA A 96 -11.27 2.03 4.45
C ALA A 96 -10.68 3.00 3.42
N GLY A 97 -11.43 3.28 2.35
CA GLY A 97 -11.03 4.26 1.34
C GLY A 97 -10.92 5.68 1.90
N ALA A 98 -11.89 6.10 2.71
CA ALA A 98 -11.83 7.39 3.39
C ALA A 98 -10.64 7.48 4.36
N ALA A 99 -10.36 6.41 5.11
CA ALA A 99 -9.21 6.35 6.00
C ALA A 99 -7.88 6.36 5.23
N CYS A 100 -7.82 5.68 4.08
CA CYS A 100 -6.67 5.71 3.17
C CYS A 100 -6.40 7.14 2.68
N VAL A 101 -7.43 7.84 2.21
CA VAL A 101 -7.33 9.23 1.76
C VAL A 101 -6.83 10.13 2.88
N ALA A 102 -7.46 10.08 4.06
CA ALA A 102 -7.07 10.92 5.19
C ALA A 102 -5.60 10.70 5.62
N ALA A 103 -5.14 9.45 5.62
CA ALA A 103 -3.77 9.11 5.97
C ALA A 103 -2.77 9.62 4.90
N THR A 104 -3.07 9.44 3.61
CA THR A 104 -2.21 9.91 2.51
C THR A 104 -2.21 11.43 2.38
N GLU A 105 -3.34 12.12 2.61
CA GLU A 105 -3.39 13.59 2.71
C GLU A 105 -2.51 14.11 3.85
N ALA A 106 -2.53 13.44 5.01
CA ALA A 106 -1.66 13.79 6.12
C ALA A 106 -0.17 13.54 5.80
N ALA A 107 0.15 12.47 5.06
CA ALA A 107 1.51 12.21 4.60
C ALA A 107 2.02 13.31 3.65
N VAL A 108 1.24 13.66 2.64
CA VAL A 108 1.56 14.73 1.68
C VAL A 108 1.67 16.10 2.36
N LYS A 109 0.80 16.38 3.36
CA LYS A 109 0.89 17.62 4.13
C LYS A 109 2.18 17.70 4.94
N ALA A 110 2.64 16.57 5.50
CA ALA A 110 3.88 16.50 6.26
C ALA A 110 5.13 16.53 5.37
N ASP A 111 5.05 15.97 4.16
CA ASP A 111 6.11 16.02 3.15
C ASP A 111 5.51 16.22 1.74
N PRO A 112 5.48 17.47 1.24
CA PRO A 112 4.95 17.80 -0.08
C PRO A 112 5.77 17.23 -1.27
N LYS A 113 6.92 16.62 -1.03
CA LYS A 113 7.73 15.95 -2.04
C LYS A 113 7.63 14.42 -1.98
N PHE A 114 6.78 13.89 -1.14
CA PHE A 114 6.62 12.45 -0.97
C PHE A 114 5.81 11.85 -2.13
N VAL A 115 6.49 11.54 -3.22
CA VAL A 115 5.94 11.03 -4.49
C VAL A 115 5.00 9.84 -4.30
N GLU A 116 5.44 8.87 -3.49
CA GLU A 116 4.68 7.64 -3.23
C GLU A 116 3.36 7.90 -2.49
N ALA A 117 3.33 8.91 -1.63
CA ALA A 117 2.10 9.29 -0.92
C ALA A 117 1.06 9.87 -1.89
N PHE A 118 1.48 10.67 -2.87
CA PHE A 118 0.59 11.15 -3.94
C PHE A 118 0.08 10.00 -4.81
N ALA A 119 0.95 9.06 -5.20
CA ALA A 119 0.54 7.90 -5.98
C ALA A 119 -0.49 7.06 -5.21
N LEU A 120 -0.24 6.76 -3.94
CA LEU A 120 -1.17 6.02 -3.10
C LEU A 120 -2.48 6.78 -2.88
N GLN A 121 -2.45 8.09 -2.66
CA GLN A 121 -3.63 8.94 -2.57
C GLN A 121 -4.48 8.86 -3.84
N SER A 122 -3.83 8.90 -5.01
CA SER A 122 -4.51 8.70 -6.29
C SER A 122 -5.21 7.34 -6.36
N ALA A 123 -4.52 6.27 -5.94
CA ALA A 123 -5.11 4.93 -5.92
C ALA A 123 -6.33 4.85 -4.99
N CYS A 124 -6.24 5.41 -3.77
CA CYS A 124 -7.36 5.43 -2.82
C CYS A 124 -8.59 6.13 -3.40
N HIS A 125 -8.39 7.31 -3.98
CA HIS A 125 -9.48 8.04 -4.65
C HIS A 125 -10.02 7.29 -5.87
N GLY A 126 -9.16 6.65 -6.67
CA GLY A 126 -9.55 5.86 -7.83
C GLY A 126 -10.46 4.69 -7.45
N TYR A 127 -10.12 3.95 -6.40
CA TYR A 127 -10.97 2.88 -5.87
C TYR A 127 -12.31 3.39 -5.34
N LEU A 128 -12.33 4.51 -4.62
CA LEU A 128 -13.58 5.16 -4.17
C LEU A 128 -14.44 5.63 -5.34
N ALA A 129 -13.83 6.14 -6.42
CA ALA A 129 -14.57 6.51 -7.62
C ALA A 129 -15.24 5.30 -8.28
N ASN A 130 -14.56 4.13 -8.29
CA ASN A 130 -15.08 2.90 -8.85
C ASN A 130 -16.22 2.25 -8.04
N LEU A 131 -16.38 2.61 -6.76
CA LEU A 131 -17.57 2.20 -5.98
C LEU A 131 -18.85 2.87 -6.46
N GLY A 132 -18.73 3.96 -7.24
CA GLY A 132 -19.90 4.66 -7.79
C GLY A 132 -20.51 5.69 -6.84
N GLY A 133 -21.81 5.95 -7.04
CA GLY A 133 -22.57 6.87 -6.22
C GLY A 133 -22.20 8.36 -6.41
N LEU A 134 -22.72 9.22 -5.54
CA LEU A 134 -22.56 10.68 -5.62
C LEU A 134 -21.10 11.17 -5.48
N GLY A 135 -20.25 10.34 -4.87
CA GLY A 135 -18.83 10.64 -4.68
C GLY A 135 -17.91 10.33 -5.87
N ALA A 136 -18.39 9.55 -6.85
CA ALA A 136 -17.56 9.03 -7.93
C ALA A 136 -16.83 10.09 -8.74
N ILE A 137 -17.54 11.13 -9.21
CA ILE A 137 -16.95 12.23 -10.00
C ILE A 137 -15.92 12.99 -9.18
N ARG A 138 -16.25 13.33 -7.94
CA ARG A 138 -15.32 14.04 -7.05
C ARG A 138 -14.07 13.23 -6.76
N ASN A 139 -14.21 11.94 -6.46
CA ASN A 139 -13.08 11.06 -6.22
C ASN A 139 -12.25 10.84 -7.50
N GLY A 140 -12.89 10.67 -8.66
CA GLY A 140 -12.20 10.60 -9.95
C GLY A 140 -11.33 11.82 -10.23
N SER A 141 -11.88 13.03 -10.03
CA SER A 141 -11.13 14.29 -10.17
C SER A 141 -9.95 14.39 -9.20
N ARG A 142 -10.15 14.02 -7.92
CA ARG A 142 -9.06 14.02 -6.91
C ARG A 142 -7.98 12.98 -7.21
N SER A 143 -8.37 11.81 -7.70
CA SER A 143 -7.43 10.80 -8.18
C SER A 143 -6.55 11.35 -9.32
N GLY A 144 -7.16 12.03 -10.31
CA GLY A 144 -6.43 12.70 -11.39
C GLY A 144 -5.40 13.71 -10.88
N LYS A 145 -5.82 14.63 -10.01
CA LYS A 145 -4.92 15.64 -9.42
C LYS A 145 -3.76 15.04 -8.64
N ALA A 146 -4.01 13.98 -7.88
CA ALA A 146 -2.97 13.34 -7.10
C ALA A 146 -1.94 12.62 -7.98
N ILE A 147 -2.37 11.93 -9.05
CA ILE A 147 -1.42 11.28 -9.96
C ILE A 147 -0.65 12.31 -10.80
N GLU A 148 -1.27 13.41 -11.21
CA GLU A 148 -0.59 14.53 -11.89
C GLU A 148 0.52 15.13 -11.01
N ALA A 149 0.25 15.34 -9.71
CA ALA A 149 1.26 15.79 -8.75
C ALA A 149 2.43 14.80 -8.62
N ALA A 150 2.14 13.50 -8.52
CA ALA A 150 3.18 12.46 -8.48
C ALA A 150 4.04 12.43 -9.75
N LEU A 151 3.40 12.53 -10.93
CA LEU A 151 4.07 12.57 -12.23
C LEU A 151 4.94 13.83 -12.40
N ALA A 152 4.50 14.97 -11.87
CA ALA A 152 5.28 16.20 -11.90
C ALA A 152 6.54 16.12 -11.04
N LEU A 153 6.51 15.36 -9.93
CA LEU A 153 7.66 15.15 -9.06
C LEU A 153 8.63 14.13 -9.65
N GLU A 154 8.12 12.96 -10.07
CA GLU A 154 8.96 11.84 -10.53
C GLU A 154 8.20 10.96 -11.52
N PRO A 155 8.18 11.33 -12.83
CA PRO A 155 7.39 10.60 -13.84
C PRO A 155 7.84 9.16 -14.07
N GLY A 156 9.12 8.85 -13.79
CA GLY A 156 9.71 7.51 -13.92
C GLY A 156 9.52 6.60 -12.70
N HIS A 157 8.98 7.11 -11.60
CA HIS A 157 8.84 6.33 -10.37
C HIS A 157 7.93 5.11 -10.57
N PRO A 158 8.37 3.86 -10.21
CA PRO A 158 7.64 2.65 -10.56
C PRO A 158 6.22 2.58 -10.01
N ARG A 159 5.97 3.09 -8.79
CA ARG A 159 4.62 3.12 -8.21
C ARG A 159 3.73 4.16 -8.88
N VAL A 160 4.28 5.27 -9.34
CA VAL A 160 3.55 6.29 -10.12
C VAL A 160 3.07 5.69 -11.43
N GLN A 161 3.97 5.01 -12.16
CA GLN A 161 3.63 4.31 -13.40
C GLN A 161 2.56 3.23 -13.19
N LEU A 162 2.68 2.45 -12.10
CA LEU A 162 1.71 1.40 -11.76
C LEU A 162 0.32 2.00 -11.48
N VAL A 163 0.25 3.05 -10.66
CA VAL A 163 -1.02 3.68 -10.27
C VAL A 163 -1.66 4.43 -11.44
N GLU A 164 -0.86 5.12 -12.26
CA GLU A 164 -1.36 5.72 -13.50
C GLU A 164 -1.93 4.65 -14.43
N GLY A 165 -1.24 3.51 -14.55
CA GLY A 165 -1.74 2.33 -15.27
C GLY A 165 -3.12 1.88 -14.78
N PHE A 166 -3.33 1.81 -13.47
CA PHE A 166 -4.66 1.49 -12.89
C PHE A 166 -5.71 2.54 -13.28
N GLY A 167 -5.37 3.82 -13.17
CA GLY A 167 -6.26 4.90 -13.56
C GLY A 167 -6.70 4.80 -15.03
N LEU A 168 -5.77 4.55 -15.93
CA LEU A 168 -6.04 4.38 -17.36
C LEU A 168 -6.83 3.09 -17.66
N TYR A 169 -6.58 2.00 -16.95
CA TYR A 169 -7.19 0.71 -17.19
C TYR A 169 -8.66 0.64 -16.78
N PHE A 170 -8.98 1.21 -15.60
CA PHE A 170 -10.31 1.10 -15.00
C PHE A 170 -11.22 2.29 -15.31
N ARG A 171 -10.68 3.40 -15.76
CA ARG A 171 -11.47 4.55 -16.15
C ARG A 171 -12.23 4.27 -17.44
N PRO A 172 -13.51 4.68 -17.55
CA PRO A 172 -14.24 4.60 -18.83
C PRO A 172 -13.54 5.44 -19.93
N ALA A 173 -13.61 4.97 -21.18
CA ALA A 173 -12.95 5.62 -22.32
C ALA A 173 -13.38 7.08 -22.51
N PHE A 174 -14.65 7.40 -22.30
CA PHE A 174 -15.20 8.76 -22.46
C PHE A 174 -14.69 9.77 -21.44
N VAL A 175 -14.04 9.30 -20.36
CA VAL A 175 -13.35 10.14 -19.37
C VAL A 175 -11.83 9.88 -19.35
N GLY A 176 -11.27 9.42 -20.46
CA GLY A 176 -9.83 9.28 -20.67
C GLY A 176 -9.23 7.94 -20.26
N GLY A 177 -10.03 6.89 -20.13
CA GLY A 177 -9.53 5.52 -19.99
C GLY A 177 -8.93 5.01 -21.30
N ASP A 178 -7.82 4.26 -21.19
CA ASP A 178 -7.10 3.71 -22.34
C ASP A 178 -6.31 2.48 -21.91
N LYS A 179 -6.81 1.30 -22.26
CA LYS A 179 -6.16 0.03 -21.89
C LYS A 179 -4.79 -0.16 -22.54
N GLY A 180 -4.60 0.34 -23.75
CA GLY A 180 -3.30 0.27 -24.44
C GLY A 180 -2.22 1.05 -23.69
N LYS A 181 -2.54 2.30 -23.34
CA LYS A 181 -1.66 3.14 -22.51
C LYS A 181 -1.47 2.55 -21.11
N ALA A 182 -2.52 2.00 -20.49
CA ALA A 182 -2.42 1.33 -19.20
C ALA A 182 -1.40 0.18 -19.23
N CYS A 183 -1.48 -0.69 -20.24
CA CYS A 183 -0.55 -1.80 -20.40
C CYS A 183 0.89 -1.32 -20.66
N ALA A 184 1.09 -0.19 -21.34
CA ALA A 184 2.41 0.43 -21.47
C ALA A 184 2.93 0.92 -20.12
N ARG A 185 2.08 1.53 -19.27
CA ARG A 185 2.44 1.96 -17.91
C ARG A 185 2.79 0.79 -17.01
N PHE A 186 2.05 -0.31 -17.07
CA PHE A 186 2.38 -1.52 -16.29
C PHE A 186 3.73 -2.12 -16.70
N ARG A 187 4.06 -2.13 -18.01
CA ARG A 187 5.39 -2.56 -18.48
C ARG A 187 6.50 -1.64 -17.99
N ALA A 188 6.29 -0.32 -18.05
CA ALA A 188 7.25 0.65 -17.54
C ALA A 188 7.48 0.48 -16.02
N ALA A 189 6.40 0.28 -15.25
CA ALA A 189 6.48 0.01 -13.82
C ALA A 189 7.28 -1.27 -13.53
N ALA A 190 6.96 -2.38 -14.22
CA ALA A 190 7.64 -3.66 -14.04
C ALA A 190 9.14 -3.55 -14.34
N ALA A 191 9.50 -2.89 -15.46
CA ALA A 191 10.91 -2.67 -15.83
C ALA A 191 11.64 -1.79 -14.80
N ALA A 192 11.00 -0.74 -14.28
CA ALA A 192 11.59 0.13 -13.26
C ALA A 192 11.78 -0.61 -11.92
N PHE A 193 10.84 -1.47 -11.51
CA PHE A 193 11.03 -2.34 -10.34
C PHE A 193 12.16 -3.33 -10.55
N ASP A 194 12.27 -3.96 -11.71
CA ASP A 194 13.35 -4.90 -12.01
C ASP A 194 14.70 -4.21 -11.99
N ALA A 195 14.82 -2.99 -12.50
CA ALA A 195 16.04 -2.20 -12.49
C ALA A 195 16.47 -1.80 -11.06
N ALA A 196 15.51 -1.45 -10.21
CA ALA A 196 15.76 -1.10 -8.81
C ALA A 196 16.16 -2.31 -7.96
N GLY A 197 15.71 -3.50 -8.33
CA GLY A 197 15.90 -4.73 -7.56
C GLY A 197 15.14 -4.72 -6.22
N SER A 198 15.22 -5.82 -5.46
CA SER A 198 14.52 -5.95 -4.18
C SER A 198 14.94 -4.91 -3.14
N GLY A 199 16.20 -4.51 -3.10
CA GLY A 199 16.71 -3.49 -2.18
C GLY A 199 16.24 -2.06 -2.50
N GLY A 200 15.90 -1.77 -3.76
CA GLY A 200 15.39 -0.46 -4.21
C GLY A 200 13.87 -0.37 -4.25
N ALA A 201 13.17 -1.50 -4.19
CA ALA A 201 11.71 -1.54 -4.31
C ALA A 201 10.96 -0.93 -3.12
N GLY A 202 11.64 -0.74 -1.99
CA GLY A 202 11.07 -0.10 -0.79
C GLY A 202 10.82 1.40 -0.93
N GLY A 203 11.51 2.07 -1.86
CA GLY A 203 11.39 3.52 -2.05
C GLY A 203 11.63 4.34 -0.78
N ALA A 204 11.27 5.61 -0.82
CA ALA A 204 11.42 6.55 0.31
C ALA A 204 10.56 6.17 1.53
N GLY A 205 9.44 5.47 1.31
CA GLY A 205 8.55 5.00 2.37
C GLY A 205 9.03 3.75 3.10
N GLY A 206 10.08 3.07 2.58
CA GLY A 206 10.57 1.81 3.15
C GLY A 206 9.57 0.64 3.06
N ILE A 207 8.53 0.75 2.22
CA ILE A 207 7.50 -0.25 2.05
C ILE A 207 7.64 -0.89 0.67
N GLU A 208 7.85 -2.19 0.65
CA GLU A 208 7.94 -2.96 -0.59
C GLU A 208 6.55 -3.34 -1.11
N TRP A 209 6.06 -2.67 -2.14
CA TRP A 209 4.83 -3.02 -2.86
C TRP A 209 4.90 -2.57 -4.31
N GLY A 210 4.12 -3.20 -5.14
CA GLY A 210 3.92 -2.80 -6.52
C GLY A 210 4.65 -3.67 -7.54
N ALA A 211 5.82 -4.24 -7.22
CA ALA A 211 6.60 -5.04 -8.17
C ALA A 211 5.85 -6.29 -8.64
N ALA A 212 5.37 -7.11 -7.71
CA ALA A 212 4.58 -8.29 -8.04
C ALA A 212 3.29 -7.93 -8.78
N GLU A 213 2.63 -6.86 -8.36
CA GLU A 213 1.41 -6.38 -9.00
C GLU A 213 1.68 -5.85 -10.42
N ALA A 214 2.79 -5.14 -10.66
CA ALA A 214 3.17 -4.66 -11.98
C ALA A 214 3.32 -5.83 -12.97
N HIS A 215 4.08 -6.86 -12.60
CA HIS A 215 4.24 -8.07 -13.42
C HIS A 215 2.92 -8.82 -13.61
N PHE A 216 2.08 -8.92 -12.57
CA PHE A 216 0.76 -9.51 -12.68
C PHE A 216 -0.11 -8.80 -13.72
N TRP A 217 -0.10 -7.45 -13.72
CA TRP A 217 -0.88 -6.66 -14.68
C TRP A 217 -0.30 -6.70 -16.09
N VAL A 218 1.03 -6.78 -16.25
CA VAL A 218 1.65 -7.09 -17.56
C VAL A 218 1.16 -8.43 -18.08
N GLY A 219 1.12 -9.45 -17.24
CA GLY A 219 0.59 -10.77 -17.61
C GLY A 219 -0.89 -10.74 -18.00
N ARG A 220 -1.71 -9.95 -17.30
CA ARG A 220 -3.11 -9.74 -17.67
C ARG A 220 -3.25 -9.07 -19.03
N CYS A 221 -2.48 -8.02 -19.30
CA CYS A 221 -2.47 -7.35 -20.58
C CYS A 221 -2.07 -8.30 -21.74
N ALA A 222 -1.01 -9.11 -21.53
CA ALA A 222 -0.57 -10.08 -22.51
C ALA A 222 -1.67 -11.13 -22.79
N ARG A 223 -2.33 -11.61 -21.74
CA ARG A 223 -3.44 -12.57 -21.89
C ARG A 223 -4.64 -11.98 -22.64
N GLU A 224 -5.00 -10.72 -22.36
CA GLU A 224 -6.07 -10.01 -23.08
C GLU A 224 -5.72 -9.78 -24.56
N ALA A 225 -4.43 -9.66 -24.88
CA ALA A 225 -3.92 -9.57 -26.25
C ALA A 225 -3.75 -10.93 -26.95
N GLY A 226 -4.04 -12.05 -26.28
CA GLY A 226 -3.90 -13.40 -26.82
C GLY A 226 -2.48 -13.97 -26.76
N ASP A 227 -1.51 -13.26 -26.17
CA ASP A 227 -0.12 -13.75 -26.00
C ASP A 227 0.01 -14.57 -24.70
N ALA A 228 -0.35 -15.86 -24.80
CA ALA A 228 -0.32 -16.76 -23.65
C ALA A 228 1.11 -16.97 -23.10
N ALA A 229 2.12 -16.98 -23.96
CA ALA A 229 3.50 -17.18 -23.55
C ALA A 229 4.05 -15.97 -22.77
N ALA A 230 3.80 -14.75 -23.22
CA ALA A 230 4.16 -13.54 -22.49
C ALA A 230 3.37 -13.43 -21.17
N ALA A 231 2.09 -13.81 -21.17
CA ALA A 231 1.27 -13.83 -19.96
C ALA A 231 1.86 -14.77 -18.92
N GLN A 232 2.22 -16.00 -19.30
CA GLN A 232 2.83 -16.97 -18.42
C GLN A 232 4.13 -16.44 -17.80
N ARG A 233 5.08 -15.96 -18.62
CA ARG A 233 6.34 -15.38 -18.13
C ARG A 233 6.12 -14.25 -17.13
N SER A 234 5.15 -13.38 -17.40
CA SER A 234 4.85 -12.26 -16.51
C SER A 234 4.25 -12.69 -15.19
N PHE A 235 3.37 -13.69 -15.16
CA PHE A 235 2.83 -14.24 -13.91
C PHE A 235 3.92 -15.00 -13.12
N GLU A 236 4.82 -15.71 -13.78
CA GLU A 236 5.97 -16.34 -13.13
C GLU A 236 6.91 -15.29 -12.53
N ARG A 237 7.15 -14.17 -13.24
CA ARG A 237 7.94 -13.06 -12.69
C ARG A 237 7.23 -12.39 -11.48
N SER A 238 5.91 -12.26 -11.52
CA SER A 238 5.12 -11.82 -10.37
C SER A 238 5.31 -12.70 -9.14
N LEU A 239 5.35 -14.04 -9.34
CA LEU A 239 5.62 -14.99 -8.26
C LEU A 239 7.07 -14.97 -7.78
N ALA A 240 8.03 -14.60 -8.63
CA ALA A 240 9.42 -14.40 -8.20
C ALA A 240 9.54 -13.24 -7.20
N TRP A 241 8.74 -12.17 -7.37
CA TRP A 241 8.66 -11.07 -6.42
C TRP A 241 7.84 -11.41 -5.16
N ALA A 242 6.75 -12.17 -5.32
CA ALA A 242 5.84 -12.54 -4.24
C ALA A 242 5.39 -14.00 -4.38
N PRO A 243 6.13 -14.98 -3.87
CA PRO A 243 5.79 -16.41 -3.99
C PRO A 243 4.41 -16.78 -3.43
N GLY A 244 3.92 -16.00 -2.46
CA GLY A 244 2.60 -16.16 -1.87
C GLY A 244 1.42 -15.59 -2.66
N PHE A 245 1.65 -14.94 -3.81
CA PHE A 245 0.59 -14.22 -4.51
C PHE A 245 -0.42 -15.17 -5.18
N VAL A 246 -1.51 -15.44 -4.48
CA VAL A 246 -2.57 -16.39 -4.89
C VAL A 246 -3.17 -16.04 -6.24
N ALA A 247 -3.36 -14.74 -6.56
CA ALA A 247 -3.92 -14.34 -7.85
C ALA A 247 -3.01 -14.70 -9.02
N ALA A 248 -1.68 -14.59 -8.86
CA ALA A 248 -0.73 -15.00 -9.88
C ALA A 248 -0.66 -16.52 -10.03
N ARG A 249 -0.71 -17.27 -8.92
CA ARG A 249 -0.82 -18.75 -8.97
C ARG A 249 -2.06 -19.20 -9.71
N ARG A 250 -3.24 -18.64 -9.39
CA ARG A 250 -4.49 -18.95 -10.08
C ARG A 250 -4.43 -18.60 -11.57
N ALA A 251 -3.76 -17.51 -11.93
CA ALA A 251 -3.57 -17.14 -13.33
C ALA A 251 -2.72 -18.15 -14.11
N LEU A 252 -1.86 -18.91 -13.43
CA LEU A 252 -1.05 -20.02 -13.97
C LEU A 252 -1.72 -21.39 -13.84
N GLY A 253 -2.94 -21.47 -13.29
CA GLY A 253 -3.62 -22.76 -13.05
C GLY A 253 -3.05 -23.56 -11.88
N ARG A 254 -2.41 -22.89 -10.90
CA ARG A 254 -1.73 -23.51 -9.74
C ARG A 254 -2.44 -23.13 -8.43
#